data_a44c0623d52d8dae04387912dbb1d999
#
_entry.id   a44c0623d52d8dae04387912dbb1d999
#
_cell.length_a   1.000
_cell.length_b   1.000
_cell.length_c   1.000
_cell.angle_alpha   90.00
_cell.angle_beta   90.00
_cell.angle_gamma   90.00
#
_symmetry.space_group_name_H-M   'P 1'
#
loop_
_entity.id
_entity.type
_entity.pdbx_description
1 polymer ?
#
loop_
_entity_poly.entity_id
_entity_poly.type
_entity_poly.pdbx_seq_one_letter_code
_entity_poly.pdbx_strand_id
1 'polypeptide(L)'
;MSAGRETIRDGIAEYEVAKEESVRRFRYARKLSQHNSDLHSLRCGTTLKLDQAEELREEREIYFPFNVDFRGRVYPIPAHLNHMGDDLSRGLLTFSEKRPLGERGLRWLKVQLANVYGEDKCSFEDRVEFVNQNLDHVRASAERPNEYGWWLDADKPWQALAACIEINDAMNHSGDSLDTFMSNLPVHQDGSCNGLQHYAALGRDRRGGAKVNLTSGDRPADVYAGVLDIVKEKVQAHLRGEDSAGETEVVGTNGMTQQQVAGLVYDHLVRKTIKQTVMTTVYGVTFVGAKQQIYSQLRHLTDWRRR
;
A
#
# COMPACT_ATOMS: atom_id res chain seq x y z
N MET A 1 -53.08 -5.82 35.95
CA MET A 1 -51.69 -6.40 35.97
C MET A 1 -50.97 -6.33 34.62
N SER A 2 -51.57 -6.00 33.49
CA SER A 2 -50.90 -5.87 32.17
C SER A 2 -50.13 -4.56 31.98
N ALA A 3 -50.72 -3.43 32.39
CA ALA A 3 -50.12 -2.09 32.21
C ALA A 3 -48.74 -1.90 32.94
N GLY A 4 -48.56 -2.50 34.11
CA GLY A 4 -47.29 -2.41 34.85
C GLY A 4 -46.14 -3.21 34.24
N ARG A 5 -46.44 -4.26 33.46
CA ARG A 5 -45.41 -5.04 32.74
C ARG A 5 -44.94 -4.36 31.45
N GLU A 6 -45.83 -3.62 30.79
CA GLU A 6 -45.50 -2.82 29.60
C GLU A 6 -44.55 -1.68 29.95
N THR A 7 -44.87 -0.91 30.99
CA THR A 7 -44.02 0.23 31.47
C THR A 7 -42.63 -0.21 31.89
N ILE A 8 -42.48 -1.39 32.53
CA ILE A 8 -41.16 -1.94 32.89
C ILE A 8 -40.37 -2.39 31.65
N ARG A 9 -41.02 -2.93 30.67
CA ARG A 9 -40.40 -3.40 29.41
C ARG A 9 -39.90 -2.22 28.58
N ASP A 10 -40.65 -1.13 28.52
CA ASP A 10 -40.27 0.10 27.82
C ASP A 10 -39.11 0.78 28.53
N GLY A 11 -39.09 0.85 29.86
CA GLY A 11 -37.96 1.37 30.63
C GLY A 11 -36.66 0.57 30.49
N ILE A 12 -36.74 -0.76 30.34
CA ILE A 12 -35.57 -1.61 30.06
C ILE A 12 -35.04 -1.35 28.65
N ALA A 13 -35.92 -1.20 27.65
CA ALA A 13 -35.53 -0.91 26.28
C ALA A 13 -34.84 0.47 26.17
N GLU A 14 -35.40 1.50 26.82
CA GLU A 14 -34.76 2.82 26.87
C GLU A 14 -33.40 2.80 27.56
N TYR A 15 -33.27 2.05 28.65
CA TYR A 15 -31.96 1.88 29.32
C TYR A 15 -30.93 1.18 28.42
N GLU A 16 -31.32 0.13 27.69
CA GLU A 16 -30.42 -0.56 26.78
C GLU A 16 -29.97 0.35 25.63
N VAL A 17 -30.86 1.14 25.03
CA VAL A 17 -30.53 2.14 23.99
C VAL A 17 -29.56 3.19 24.53
N ALA A 18 -29.82 3.75 25.72
CA ALA A 18 -28.94 4.74 26.34
C ALA A 18 -27.55 4.19 26.64
N LYS A 19 -27.47 2.92 27.08
CA LYS A 19 -26.21 2.21 27.33
C LYS A 19 -25.43 1.98 26.04
N GLU A 20 -26.08 1.55 24.96
CA GLU A 20 -25.42 1.38 23.66
C GLU A 20 -24.88 2.72 23.11
N GLU A 21 -25.66 3.78 23.24
CA GLU A 21 -25.24 5.12 22.84
C GLU A 21 -24.02 5.62 23.64
N SER A 22 -24.02 5.42 24.94
CA SER A 22 -22.89 5.74 25.83
C SER A 22 -21.62 4.98 25.42
N VAL A 23 -21.73 3.68 25.16
CA VAL A 23 -20.60 2.87 24.65
C VAL A 23 -20.13 3.36 23.27
N ARG A 24 -21.03 3.78 22.40
CA ARG A 24 -20.70 4.34 21.08
C ARG A 24 -19.93 5.65 21.22
N ARG A 25 -20.39 6.57 22.08
CA ARG A 25 -19.73 7.85 22.38
C ARG A 25 -18.32 7.63 22.96
N PHE A 26 -18.19 6.72 23.91
CA PHE A 26 -16.89 6.38 24.50
C PHE A 26 -15.90 5.82 23.46
N ARG A 27 -16.37 4.91 22.59
CA ARG A 27 -15.53 4.38 21.49
C ARG A 27 -15.12 5.45 20.51
N TYR A 28 -16.01 6.39 20.21
CA TYR A 28 -15.70 7.53 19.33
C TYR A 28 -14.67 8.47 19.96
N ALA A 29 -14.87 8.86 21.20
CA ALA A 29 -13.92 9.70 21.95
C ALA A 29 -12.52 9.05 22.03
N ARG A 30 -12.45 7.74 22.30
CA ARG A 30 -11.19 6.99 22.29
C ARG A 30 -10.52 7.00 20.92
N LYS A 31 -11.28 6.86 19.83
CA LYS A 31 -10.73 6.95 18.46
C LYS A 31 -10.18 8.33 18.15
N LEU A 32 -10.88 9.39 18.53
CA LEU A 32 -10.39 10.76 18.36
C LEU A 32 -9.13 11.03 19.19
N SER A 33 -9.10 10.59 20.45
CA SER A 33 -7.90 10.70 21.29
C SER A 33 -6.70 9.97 20.68
N GLN A 34 -6.90 8.75 20.19
CA GLN A 34 -5.85 8.00 19.50
C GLN A 34 -5.40 8.72 18.23
N HIS A 35 -6.32 9.20 17.41
CA HIS A 35 -5.98 9.94 16.19
C HIS A 35 -5.18 11.20 16.47
N ASN A 36 -5.55 11.97 17.50
CA ASN A 36 -4.80 13.16 17.92
C ASN A 36 -3.40 12.81 18.42
N SER A 37 -3.26 11.71 19.17
CA SER A 37 -1.95 11.20 19.62
C SER A 37 -1.09 10.76 18.44
N ASP A 38 -1.67 10.09 17.46
CA ASP A 38 -0.97 9.64 16.24
C ASP A 38 -0.48 10.86 15.42
N LEU A 39 -1.31 11.90 15.27
CA LEU A 39 -0.93 13.15 14.61
C LEU A 39 0.17 13.89 15.34
N HIS A 40 0.13 13.92 16.67
CA HIS A 40 1.20 14.50 17.47
C HIS A 40 2.52 13.75 17.28
N SER A 41 2.49 12.44 17.37
CA SER A 41 3.67 11.58 17.13
C SER A 41 4.24 11.76 15.72
N LEU A 42 3.37 11.88 14.72
CA LEU A 42 3.78 12.12 13.33
C LEU A 42 4.50 13.48 13.19
N ARG A 43 3.96 14.55 13.80
CA ARG A 43 4.61 15.88 13.80
C ARG A 43 5.98 15.83 14.45
N CYS A 44 6.07 15.25 15.65
CA CYS A 44 7.36 15.10 16.35
C CYS A 44 8.37 14.29 15.51
N GLY A 45 7.92 13.17 14.94
CA GLY A 45 8.78 12.36 14.08
C GLY A 45 9.25 13.09 12.81
N THR A 46 8.39 13.92 12.22
CA THR A 46 8.75 14.77 11.07
C THR A 46 9.77 15.82 11.45
N THR A 47 9.57 16.53 12.57
CA THR A 47 10.53 17.53 13.08
C THR A 47 11.90 16.91 13.31
N LEU A 48 11.95 15.76 14.03
CA LEU A 48 13.22 15.07 14.30
C LEU A 48 13.96 14.62 13.03
N LYS A 49 13.21 14.23 11.98
CA LYS A 49 13.83 13.89 10.69
C LYS A 49 14.43 15.11 10.00
N LEU A 50 13.69 16.23 10.01
CA LEU A 50 14.18 17.47 9.40
C LEU A 50 15.38 18.03 10.15
N ASP A 51 15.37 17.98 11.49
CA ASP A 51 16.51 18.40 12.32
C ASP A 51 17.75 17.56 12.01
N GLN A 52 17.61 16.22 11.92
CA GLN A 52 18.70 15.34 11.52
C GLN A 52 19.18 15.58 10.09
N ALA A 53 18.26 15.84 9.17
CA ALA A 53 18.60 16.16 7.78
C ALA A 53 19.39 17.48 7.70
N GLU A 54 19.01 18.49 8.49
CA GLU A 54 19.72 19.76 8.53
C GLU A 54 21.11 19.63 9.15
N GLU A 55 21.26 18.85 10.24
CA GLU A 55 22.55 18.56 10.86
C GLU A 55 23.52 17.85 9.89
N LEU A 56 23.00 16.94 9.06
CA LEU A 56 23.80 16.13 8.13
C LEU A 56 23.94 16.75 6.73
N ARG A 57 23.30 17.88 6.49
CA ARG A 57 23.20 18.51 5.17
C ARG A 57 24.53 18.80 4.50
N GLU A 58 25.52 19.28 5.29
CA GLU A 58 26.82 19.67 4.78
C GLU A 58 27.83 18.50 4.80
N GLU A 59 27.42 17.33 5.31
CA GLU A 59 28.28 16.17 5.33
C GLU A 59 28.45 15.58 3.92
N ARG A 60 29.67 15.33 3.52
CA ARG A 60 29.96 14.75 2.21
C ARG A 60 29.40 13.35 2.05
N GLU A 61 29.51 12.54 3.09
CA GLU A 61 29.07 11.14 3.11
C GLU A 61 28.54 10.79 4.49
N ILE A 62 27.41 10.10 4.54
CA ILE A 62 26.85 9.56 5.78
C ILE A 62 26.72 8.04 5.67
N TYR A 63 26.87 7.35 6.80
CA TYR A 63 26.81 5.91 6.87
C TYR A 63 25.81 5.48 7.93
N PHE A 64 25.02 4.44 7.59
CA PHE A 64 24.06 3.88 8.50
C PHE A 64 24.61 2.61 9.15
N PRO A 65 24.76 2.56 10.48
CA PRO A 65 24.99 1.28 11.18
C PRO A 65 23.74 0.41 11.10
N PHE A 66 23.95 -0.90 11.01
CA PHE A 66 22.88 -1.87 10.82
C PHE A 66 22.83 -2.90 11.95
N ASN A 67 21.63 -3.39 12.24
CA ASN A 67 21.36 -4.58 13.02
C ASN A 67 20.87 -5.71 12.13
N VAL A 68 21.14 -6.96 12.54
CA VAL A 68 20.65 -8.16 11.84
C VAL A 68 19.67 -8.88 12.76
N ASP A 69 18.46 -9.15 12.32
CA ASP A 69 17.50 -9.93 13.09
C ASP A 69 17.79 -11.45 13.00
N PHE A 70 17.11 -12.25 13.82
CA PHE A 70 17.28 -13.70 13.85
C PHE A 70 16.91 -14.41 12.53
N ARG A 71 16.24 -13.74 11.60
CA ARG A 71 15.89 -14.23 10.26
C ARG A 71 16.93 -13.85 9.22
N GLY A 72 18.00 -13.15 9.59
CA GLY A 72 19.05 -12.64 8.69
C GLY A 72 18.67 -11.37 7.94
N ARG A 73 17.59 -10.66 8.35
CA ARG A 73 17.24 -9.37 7.76
C ARG A 73 18.01 -8.24 8.44
N VAL A 74 18.43 -7.29 7.64
CA VAL A 74 19.25 -6.15 8.04
C VAL A 74 18.39 -4.90 8.16
N TYR A 75 18.53 -4.16 9.26
CA TYR A 75 17.80 -2.94 9.53
C TYR A 75 18.73 -1.83 9.95
N PRO A 76 18.57 -0.59 9.46
CA PRO A 76 19.34 0.56 9.95
C PRO A 76 18.97 0.85 11.40
N ILE A 77 19.97 1.18 12.22
CA ILE A 77 19.79 1.52 13.63
C ILE A 77 19.19 2.93 13.81
N PRO A 78 19.57 3.98 13.03
CA PRO A 78 18.95 5.30 13.15
C PRO A 78 17.45 5.23 12.94
N ALA A 79 16.69 5.73 13.92
CA ALA A 79 15.23 5.55 13.96
C ALA A 79 14.46 6.54 13.06
N HIS A 80 14.98 7.76 12.91
CA HIS A 80 14.23 8.84 12.27
C HIS A 80 14.56 9.01 10.79
N LEU A 81 15.82 9.28 10.46
CA LEU A 81 16.27 9.47 9.08
C LEU A 81 17.06 8.24 8.61
N ASN A 82 16.48 7.44 7.75
CA ASN A 82 17.13 6.30 7.11
C ASN A 82 16.48 5.92 5.79
N HIS A 83 17.17 5.18 4.94
CA HIS A 83 16.71 4.79 3.60
C HIS A 83 15.60 3.72 3.59
N MET A 84 15.30 3.08 4.71
CA MET A 84 14.15 2.18 4.89
C MET A 84 12.95 2.88 5.54
N GLY A 85 13.07 4.18 5.82
CA GLY A 85 12.04 5.00 6.44
C GLY A 85 10.85 5.27 5.53
N ASP A 86 10.06 6.25 5.93
CA ASP A 86 8.89 6.71 5.19
C ASP A 86 9.24 7.53 3.94
N ASP A 87 8.22 8.07 3.28
CA ASP A 87 8.35 8.85 2.07
C ASP A 87 9.28 10.06 2.23
N LEU A 88 9.16 10.81 3.33
CA LEU A 88 10.02 11.97 3.59
C LEU A 88 11.49 11.58 3.71
N SER A 89 11.79 10.54 4.51
CA SER A 89 13.17 10.05 4.68
C SER A 89 13.80 9.62 3.35
N ARG A 90 13.02 8.92 2.51
CA ARG A 90 13.49 8.48 1.20
C ARG A 90 13.60 9.60 0.18
N GLY A 91 12.77 10.64 0.29
CA GLY A 91 12.85 11.82 -0.57
C GLY A 91 14.05 12.71 -0.25
N LEU A 92 14.49 12.74 1.02
CA LEU A 92 15.63 13.55 1.45
C LEU A 92 16.99 12.90 1.16
N LEU A 93 17.07 11.55 1.19
CA LEU A 93 18.31 10.83 1.07
C LEU A 93 18.70 10.57 -0.38
N THR A 94 19.95 10.86 -0.72
CA THR A 94 20.55 10.58 -2.02
C THR A 94 21.81 9.73 -1.84
N PHE A 95 22.30 9.12 -2.92
CA PHE A 95 23.61 8.48 -2.88
C PHE A 95 24.74 9.53 -2.79
N SER A 96 25.79 9.25 -2.04
CA SER A 96 26.98 10.13 -1.96
C SER A 96 27.71 10.22 -3.30
N GLU A 97 27.76 9.12 -4.04
CA GLU A 97 28.41 9.03 -5.35
C GLU A 97 27.40 9.29 -6.47
N LYS A 98 27.65 10.32 -7.27
CA LYS A 98 26.90 10.58 -8.49
C LYS A 98 27.39 9.69 -9.64
N ARG A 99 26.48 9.26 -10.48
CA ARG A 99 26.76 8.48 -11.70
C ARG A 99 26.15 9.16 -12.93
N PRO A 100 26.83 9.09 -14.10
CA PRO A 100 26.23 9.62 -15.32
C PRO A 100 24.96 8.83 -15.67
N LEU A 101 23.93 9.54 -16.14
CA LEU A 101 22.65 8.90 -16.52
C LEU A 101 22.82 7.87 -17.65
N GLY A 102 23.74 8.12 -18.59
CA GLY A 102 23.86 7.33 -19.79
C GLY A 102 22.59 7.41 -20.68
N GLU A 103 22.60 6.71 -21.78
CA GLU A 103 21.52 6.76 -22.79
C GLU A 103 20.11 6.45 -22.24
N ARG A 104 20.02 5.67 -21.19
CA ARG A 104 18.74 5.16 -20.63
C ARG A 104 18.36 5.74 -19.27
N GLY A 105 19.23 6.52 -18.65
CA GLY A 105 19.02 6.98 -17.27
C GLY A 105 17.79 7.86 -17.14
N LEU A 106 17.58 8.82 -18.01
CA LEU A 106 16.40 9.69 -17.99
C LEU A 106 15.10 8.91 -18.12
N ARG A 107 15.08 7.83 -18.94
CA ARG A 107 13.92 6.94 -19.03
C ARG A 107 13.60 6.30 -17.68
N TRP A 108 14.60 5.87 -16.93
CA TRP A 108 14.42 5.26 -15.61
C TRP A 108 14.04 6.26 -14.53
N LEU A 109 14.51 7.50 -14.59
CA LEU A 109 14.02 8.58 -13.73
C LEU A 109 12.53 8.85 -13.98
N LYS A 110 12.08 8.87 -15.23
CA LYS A 110 10.67 9.00 -15.59
C LYS A 110 9.85 7.80 -15.08
N VAL A 111 10.33 6.58 -15.24
CA VAL A 111 9.68 5.37 -14.67
C VAL A 111 9.58 5.48 -13.15
N GLN A 112 10.62 5.95 -12.46
CA GLN A 112 10.61 6.15 -11.02
C GLN A 112 9.56 7.19 -10.60
N LEU A 113 9.49 8.33 -11.30
CA LEU A 113 8.48 9.34 -11.02
C LEU A 113 7.07 8.78 -11.16
N ALA A 114 6.77 8.07 -12.24
CA ALA A 114 5.47 7.42 -12.44
C ALA A 114 5.15 6.41 -11.31
N ASN A 115 6.14 5.62 -10.89
CA ASN A 115 5.98 4.65 -9.79
C ASN A 115 5.63 5.32 -8.45
N VAL A 116 6.32 6.41 -8.10
CA VAL A 116 6.06 7.12 -6.84
C VAL A 116 4.81 8.00 -6.92
N TYR A 117 4.40 8.37 -8.13
CA TYR A 117 3.15 9.08 -8.35
C TYR A 117 1.92 8.17 -8.15
N GLY A 118 2.04 6.86 -8.47
CA GLY A 118 0.98 5.86 -8.34
C GLY A 118 0.70 5.06 -9.60
N GLU A 119 1.33 5.43 -10.74
CA GLU A 119 1.19 4.76 -12.03
C GLU A 119 2.13 3.54 -12.17
N ASP A 120 2.03 2.61 -11.21
CA ASP A 120 2.92 1.46 -11.08
C ASP A 120 2.37 0.14 -11.67
N LYS A 121 1.17 0.16 -12.28
CA LYS A 121 0.50 -1.04 -12.82
C LYS A 121 0.49 -1.13 -14.35
N CYS A 122 0.92 -0.08 -15.03
CA CYS A 122 1.03 -0.03 -16.48
C CYS A 122 2.43 -0.49 -16.98
N SER A 123 2.63 -0.56 -18.29
CA SER A 123 3.94 -0.86 -18.90
C SER A 123 4.98 0.21 -18.58
N PHE A 124 6.26 -0.08 -18.80
CA PHE A 124 7.31 0.94 -18.64
C PHE A 124 7.16 2.07 -19.66
N GLU A 125 6.70 1.76 -20.85
CA GLU A 125 6.43 2.73 -21.92
C GLU A 125 5.30 3.68 -21.53
N ASP A 126 4.19 3.13 -21.00
CA ASP A 126 3.07 3.93 -20.51
C ASP A 126 3.50 4.86 -19.35
N ARG A 127 4.39 4.39 -18.46
CA ARG A 127 4.93 5.22 -17.36
C ARG A 127 5.77 6.38 -17.88
N VAL A 128 6.62 6.12 -18.86
CA VAL A 128 7.43 7.17 -19.50
C VAL A 128 6.50 8.17 -20.21
N GLU A 129 5.48 7.69 -20.91
CA GLU A 129 4.51 8.53 -21.60
C GLU A 129 3.70 9.37 -20.62
N PHE A 130 3.26 8.81 -19.49
CA PHE A 130 2.61 9.57 -18.41
C PHE A 130 3.45 10.78 -17.99
N VAL A 131 4.76 10.59 -17.77
CA VAL A 131 5.65 11.69 -17.39
C VAL A 131 5.85 12.67 -18.55
N ASN A 132 5.98 12.20 -19.78
CA ASN A 132 6.11 13.07 -20.96
C ASN A 132 4.90 13.99 -21.13
N GLN A 133 3.69 13.47 -20.92
CA GLN A 133 2.45 14.26 -20.97
C GLN A 133 2.33 15.27 -19.83
N ASN A 134 3.05 15.06 -18.71
CA ASN A 134 3.03 15.91 -17.53
C ASN A 134 4.31 16.72 -17.30
N LEU A 135 5.16 16.89 -18.33
CA LEU A 135 6.46 17.59 -18.16
C LEU A 135 6.32 19.02 -17.65
N ASP A 136 5.27 19.74 -18.03
CA ASP A 136 5.02 21.10 -17.53
C ASP A 136 4.68 21.07 -16.01
N HIS A 137 3.96 20.06 -15.55
CA HIS A 137 3.69 19.84 -14.13
C HIS A 137 4.96 19.45 -13.37
N VAL A 138 5.81 18.62 -13.96
CA VAL A 138 7.12 18.22 -13.40
C VAL A 138 7.99 19.46 -13.21
N ARG A 139 8.13 20.29 -14.24
CA ARG A 139 8.89 21.54 -14.19
C ARG A 139 8.34 22.49 -13.14
N ALA A 140 7.04 22.76 -13.17
CA ALA A 140 6.40 23.67 -12.23
C ALA A 140 6.54 23.19 -10.78
N SER A 141 6.47 21.88 -10.53
CA SER A 141 6.69 21.29 -9.20
C SER A 141 8.15 21.45 -8.74
N ALA A 142 9.11 21.29 -9.65
CA ALA A 142 10.54 21.44 -9.34
C ALA A 142 10.92 22.91 -9.05
N GLU A 143 10.44 23.85 -9.89
CA GLU A 143 10.80 25.27 -9.80
C GLU A 143 10.06 26.02 -8.68
N ARG A 144 8.81 25.64 -8.41
CA ARG A 144 7.92 26.33 -7.47
C ARG A 144 7.16 25.35 -6.56
N PRO A 145 7.86 24.51 -5.78
CA PRO A 145 7.23 23.41 -5.03
C PRO A 145 6.21 23.88 -3.98
N ASN A 146 6.37 25.07 -3.45
CA ASN A 146 5.47 25.65 -2.44
C ASN A 146 4.21 26.31 -3.05
N GLU A 147 4.24 26.64 -4.34
CA GLU A 147 3.14 27.32 -5.03
C GLU A 147 2.37 26.35 -5.94
N TYR A 148 3.05 25.31 -6.42
CA TYR A 148 2.51 24.35 -7.38
C TYR A 148 2.44 22.94 -6.78
N GLY A 149 1.22 22.51 -6.45
CA GLY A 149 0.96 21.33 -5.61
C GLY A 149 0.74 20.02 -6.35
N TRP A 150 1.04 19.89 -7.65
CA TRP A 150 0.82 18.66 -8.40
C TRP A 150 1.54 17.44 -7.77
N TRP A 151 2.73 17.62 -7.25
CA TRP A 151 3.49 16.58 -6.57
C TRP A 151 2.83 16.07 -5.28
N LEU A 152 1.94 16.87 -4.66
CA LEU A 152 1.20 16.48 -3.44
C LEU A 152 0.13 15.42 -3.70
N ASP A 153 -0.34 15.29 -4.95
CA ASP A 153 -1.34 14.30 -5.35
C ASP A 153 -0.71 12.90 -5.57
N ALA A 154 0.61 12.79 -5.52
CA ALA A 154 1.33 11.54 -5.67
C ALA A 154 1.13 10.61 -4.47
N ASP A 155 1.19 9.29 -4.68
CA ASP A 155 1.17 8.28 -3.61
C ASP A 155 2.34 8.46 -2.62
N LYS A 156 3.48 8.99 -3.10
CA LYS A 156 4.69 9.30 -2.32
C LYS A 156 5.19 10.71 -2.68
N PRO A 157 4.57 11.75 -2.09
CA PRO A 157 4.79 13.13 -2.50
C PRO A 157 6.26 13.59 -2.44
N TRP A 158 6.96 13.28 -1.36
CA TRP A 158 8.35 13.73 -1.19
C TRP A 158 9.32 13.09 -2.18
N GLN A 159 9.16 11.81 -2.46
CA GLN A 159 9.94 11.14 -3.50
C GLN A 159 9.55 11.62 -4.90
N ALA A 160 8.26 11.94 -5.13
CA ALA A 160 7.82 12.52 -6.40
C ALA A 160 8.44 13.90 -6.62
N LEU A 161 8.48 14.76 -5.60
CA LEU A 161 9.14 16.06 -5.68
C LEU A 161 10.63 15.92 -5.97
N ALA A 162 11.32 15.01 -5.27
CA ALA A 162 12.75 14.74 -5.51
C ALA A 162 12.99 14.29 -6.96
N ALA A 163 12.13 13.41 -7.49
CA ALA A 163 12.21 12.97 -8.88
C ALA A 163 11.88 14.09 -9.90
N CYS A 164 10.92 14.99 -9.58
CA CYS A 164 10.64 16.15 -10.41
C CYS A 164 11.85 17.09 -10.51
N ILE A 165 12.50 17.37 -9.39
CA ILE A 165 13.70 18.20 -9.35
C ILE A 165 14.81 17.57 -10.19
N GLU A 166 15.12 16.29 -9.97
CA GLU A 166 16.17 15.57 -10.69
C GLU A 166 15.91 15.51 -12.22
N ILE A 167 14.68 15.26 -12.64
CA ILE A 167 14.29 15.26 -14.06
C ILE A 167 14.42 16.67 -14.66
N ASN A 168 13.96 17.69 -13.94
CA ASN A 168 14.07 19.07 -14.38
C ASN A 168 15.54 19.50 -14.54
N ASP A 169 16.39 19.16 -13.58
CA ASP A 169 17.82 19.46 -13.63
C ASP A 169 18.52 18.72 -14.77
N ALA A 170 18.17 17.45 -15.00
CA ALA A 170 18.66 16.67 -16.12
C ALA A 170 18.26 17.29 -17.46
N MET A 171 17.00 17.73 -17.60
CA MET A 171 16.50 18.35 -18.85
C MET A 171 17.08 19.74 -19.11
N ASN A 172 17.48 20.46 -18.06
CA ASN A 172 18.12 21.78 -18.17
C ASN A 172 19.66 21.70 -18.17
N HIS A 173 20.22 20.47 -18.21
CA HIS A 173 21.66 20.28 -18.21
C HIS A 173 22.32 20.91 -19.44
N SER A 174 23.33 21.75 -19.18
CA SER A 174 24.05 22.50 -20.21
C SER A 174 25.22 21.75 -20.89
N GLY A 175 25.34 20.43 -20.59
CA GLY A 175 26.39 19.59 -21.19
C GLY A 175 26.06 19.19 -22.64
N ASP A 176 27.06 18.60 -23.32
CA ASP A 176 26.96 18.18 -24.71
C ASP A 176 25.86 17.09 -24.95
N SER A 177 25.51 16.34 -23.92
CA SER A 177 24.50 15.28 -23.98
C SER A 177 23.86 15.04 -22.59
N LEU A 178 22.56 14.66 -22.57
CA LEU A 178 21.81 14.29 -21.37
C LEU A 178 22.41 13.10 -20.62
N ASP A 179 23.08 12.21 -21.33
CA ASP A 179 23.74 11.03 -20.76
C ASP A 179 24.92 11.37 -19.84
N THR A 180 25.48 12.58 -19.98
CA THR A 180 26.57 13.07 -19.11
C THR A 180 26.07 13.72 -17.82
N PHE A 181 24.79 13.95 -17.66
CA PHE A 181 24.21 14.46 -16.41
C PHE A 181 24.49 13.49 -15.25
N MET A 182 25.02 14.04 -14.16
CA MET A 182 25.43 13.26 -12.98
C MET A 182 24.29 13.18 -11.96
N SER A 183 23.65 12.03 -11.88
CA SER A 183 22.54 11.75 -10.95
C SER A 183 22.97 10.93 -9.75
N ASN A 184 22.36 11.20 -8.60
CA ASN A 184 22.46 10.39 -7.38
C ASN A 184 21.11 10.10 -6.74
N LEU A 185 20.03 10.32 -7.45
CA LEU A 185 18.68 10.01 -6.98
C LEU A 185 18.51 8.48 -6.82
N PRO A 186 18.11 7.98 -5.64
CA PRO A 186 17.80 6.56 -5.45
C PRO A 186 16.55 6.13 -6.21
N VAL A 187 16.66 5.06 -7.00
CA VAL A 187 15.55 4.38 -7.62
C VAL A 187 15.24 3.13 -6.82
N HIS A 188 14.08 3.09 -6.17
CA HIS A 188 13.68 1.97 -5.31
C HIS A 188 13.13 0.82 -6.13
N GLN A 189 13.60 -0.39 -5.85
CA GLN A 189 13.13 -1.63 -6.46
C GLN A 189 12.76 -2.64 -5.38
N ASP A 190 11.73 -3.46 -5.65
CA ASP A 190 11.28 -4.53 -4.76
C ASP A 190 10.77 -5.72 -5.56
N GLY A 191 10.72 -6.89 -4.93
CA GLY A 191 10.23 -8.12 -5.54
C GLY A 191 8.70 -8.23 -5.50
N SER A 192 8.14 -8.94 -6.48
CA SER A 192 6.71 -9.23 -6.57
C SER A 192 6.36 -10.49 -5.78
N CYS A 193 6.21 -10.42 -4.46
CA CYS A 193 5.88 -11.56 -3.60
C CYS A 193 6.96 -12.66 -3.61
N ASN A 194 8.12 -12.38 -3.01
CA ASN A 194 9.32 -13.21 -3.03
C ASN A 194 9.08 -14.69 -2.69
N GLY A 195 8.24 -14.99 -1.68
CA GLY A 195 7.94 -16.38 -1.34
C GLY A 195 7.29 -17.18 -2.48
N LEU A 196 6.32 -16.59 -3.17
CA LEU A 196 5.71 -17.22 -4.35
C LEU A 196 6.68 -17.30 -5.54
N GLN A 197 7.58 -16.32 -5.69
CA GLN A 197 8.66 -16.39 -6.68
C GLN A 197 9.57 -17.60 -6.42
N HIS A 198 9.99 -17.81 -5.18
CA HIS A 198 10.78 -18.97 -4.80
C HIS A 198 10.05 -20.30 -5.08
N TYR A 199 8.78 -20.41 -4.70
CA TYR A 199 8.00 -21.61 -4.97
C TYR A 199 7.84 -21.89 -6.46
N ALA A 200 7.54 -20.87 -7.26
CA ALA A 200 7.43 -21.00 -8.70
C ALA A 200 8.76 -21.43 -9.34
N ALA A 201 9.88 -20.85 -8.90
CA ALA A 201 11.21 -21.19 -9.40
C ALA A 201 11.60 -22.64 -9.03
N LEU A 202 11.46 -23.03 -7.76
CA LEU A 202 11.78 -24.38 -7.27
C LEU A 202 10.88 -25.45 -7.89
N GLY A 203 9.59 -25.17 -7.99
CA GLY A 203 8.60 -26.06 -8.60
C GLY A 203 8.61 -26.06 -10.12
N ARG A 204 9.44 -25.21 -10.77
CA ARG A 204 9.45 -25.00 -12.22
C ARG A 204 8.06 -24.67 -12.79
N ASP A 205 7.24 -23.98 -11.98
CA ASP A 205 5.90 -23.57 -12.36
C ASP A 205 5.97 -22.28 -13.21
N ARG A 206 5.95 -22.44 -14.54
CA ARG A 206 6.00 -21.33 -15.48
C ARG A 206 4.76 -20.43 -15.38
N ARG A 207 3.57 -21.01 -15.09
CA ARG A 207 2.31 -20.25 -14.99
C ARG A 207 2.29 -19.40 -13.73
N GLY A 208 2.66 -19.98 -12.59
CA GLY A 208 2.84 -19.23 -11.33
C GLY A 208 3.95 -18.19 -11.44
N GLY A 209 5.07 -18.55 -12.07
CA GLY A 209 6.19 -17.64 -12.32
C GLY A 209 5.80 -16.39 -13.12
N ALA A 210 4.96 -16.54 -14.13
CA ALA A 210 4.43 -15.41 -14.90
C ALA A 210 3.57 -14.47 -14.03
N LYS A 211 2.77 -15.02 -13.10
CA LYS A 211 1.92 -14.24 -12.20
C LYS A 211 2.70 -13.44 -11.13
N VAL A 212 3.95 -13.79 -10.89
CA VAL A 212 4.85 -13.14 -9.93
C VAL A 212 6.06 -12.47 -10.60
N ASN A 213 5.97 -12.17 -11.88
CA ASN A 213 7.00 -11.44 -12.65
C ASN A 213 8.38 -12.13 -12.69
N LEU A 214 8.44 -13.46 -12.70
CA LEU A 214 9.66 -14.22 -12.97
C LEU A 214 9.91 -14.46 -14.46
N THR A 215 8.91 -14.26 -15.31
CA THR A 215 9.05 -14.29 -16.76
C THR A 215 8.87 -12.87 -17.30
N SER A 216 9.52 -12.58 -18.44
CA SER A 216 9.33 -11.31 -19.12
C SER A 216 7.88 -11.12 -19.56
N GLY A 217 7.43 -9.87 -19.52
CA GLY A 217 6.09 -9.45 -19.96
C GLY A 217 6.06 -7.94 -20.17
N ASP A 218 5.14 -7.46 -20.99
CA ASP A 218 5.00 -6.02 -21.31
C ASP A 218 4.46 -5.21 -20.12
N ARG A 219 3.67 -5.87 -19.26
CA ARG A 219 3.09 -5.27 -18.06
C ARG A 219 3.39 -6.11 -16.84
N PRO A 220 3.53 -5.49 -15.66
CA PRO A 220 3.70 -6.25 -14.42
C PRO A 220 2.44 -7.08 -14.15
N ALA A 221 2.64 -8.37 -13.88
CA ALA A 221 1.59 -9.26 -13.43
C ALA A 221 1.27 -8.99 -11.94
N ASP A 222 0.00 -9.18 -11.57
CA ASP A 222 -0.47 -9.05 -10.19
C ASP A 222 -1.10 -10.38 -9.74
N VAL A 223 -0.36 -11.15 -8.97
CA VAL A 223 -0.83 -12.43 -8.42
C VAL A 223 -2.07 -12.27 -7.55
N TYR A 224 -2.20 -11.13 -6.86
CA TYR A 224 -3.34 -10.86 -5.99
C TYR A 224 -4.62 -10.65 -6.81
N ALA A 225 -4.53 -9.91 -7.91
CA ALA A 225 -5.63 -9.76 -8.85
C ALA A 225 -6.01 -11.11 -9.47
N GLY A 226 -5.02 -11.92 -9.89
CA GLY A 226 -5.28 -13.25 -10.45
C GLY A 226 -5.97 -14.20 -9.46
N VAL A 227 -5.63 -14.16 -8.16
CA VAL A 227 -6.32 -14.94 -7.13
C VAL A 227 -7.71 -14.37 -6.87
N LEU A 228 -7.88 -13.04 -6.89
CA LEU A 228 -9.19 -12.41 -6.74
C LEU A 228 -10.18 -12.86 -7.82
N ASP A 229 -9.72 -12.94 -9.07
CA ASP A 229 -10.56 -13.38 -10.19
C ASP A 229 -11.07 -14.81 -9.97
N ILE A 230 -10.19 -15.72 -9.54
CA ILE A 230 -10.55 -17.10 -9.19
C ILE A 230 -11.56 -17.15 -8.03
N VAL A 231 -11.36 -16.33 -7.01
CA VAL A 231 -12.26 -16.24 -5.85
C VAL A 231 -13.62 -15.71 -6.28
N LYS A 232 -13.65 -14.66 -7.10
CA LYS A 232 -14.89 -14.08 -7.63
C LYS A 232 -15.67 -15.08 -8.48
N GLU A 233 -14.97 -15.82 -9.34
CA GLU A 233 -15.59 -16.86 -10.17
C GLU A 233 -16.25 -17.94 -9.30
N LYS A 234 -15.58 -18.44 -8.27
CA LYS A 234 -16.15 -19.41 -7.32
C LYS A 234 -17.36 -18.87 -6.57
N VAL A 235 -17.26 -17.65 -6.04
CA VAL A 235 -18.38 -17.02 -5.32
C VAL A 235 -19.58 -16.79 -6.28
N GLN A 236 -19.30 -16.47 -7.54
CA GLN A 236 -20.34 -16.31 -8.55
C GLN A 236 -21.01 -17.65 -8.93
N ALA A 237 -20.26 -18.76 -8.94
CA ALA A 237 -20.82 -20.09 -9.12
C ALA A 237 -21.79 -20.46 -7.97
N HIS A 238 -21.43 -20.13 -6.71
CA HIS A 238 -22.36 -20.27 -5.57
C HIS A 238 -23.61 -19.39 -5.71
N LEU A 239 -23.47 -18.17 -6.21
CA LEU A 239 -24.62 -17.28 -6.47
C LEU A 239 -25.59 -17.87 -7.51
N ARG A 240 -25.05 -18.57 -8.53
CA ARG A 240 -25.85 -19.23 -9.57
C ARG A 240 -26.40 -20.60 -9.15
N GLY A 241 -26.01 -21.11 -7.98
CA GLY A 241 -26.40 -22.44 -7.51
C GLY A 241 -25.75 -23.60 -8.28
N GLU A 242 -24.66 -23.36 -9.00
CA GLU A 242 -23.96 -24.35 -9.83
C GLU A 242 -23.08 -25.30 -9.00
N ASP A 243 -22.74 -24.96 -7.78
CA ASP A 243 -21.82 -25.71 -6.89
C ASP A 243 -22.55 -26.66 -5.92
N SER A 244 -23.83 -27.04 -6.21
CA SER A 244 -24.68 -27.84 -5.31
C SER A 244 -24.38 -29.35 -5.33
N ALA A 245 -23.23 -29.79 -5.83
CA ALA A 245 -22.88 -31.19 -5.85
C ALA A 245 -22.28 -31.65 -4.50
N GLY A 246 -23.15 -31.90 -3.51
CA GLY A 246 -22.86 -32.84 -2.42
C GLY A 246 -22.36 -32.28 -1.10
N GLU A 247 -22.27 -30.99 -0.88
CA GLU A 247 -21.94 -30.43 0.44
C GLU A 247 -23.19 -29.87 1.12
N THR A 248 -23.46 -30.39 2.31
CA THR A 248 -24.47 -29.97 3.25
C THR A 248 -24.53 -28.43 3.33
N GLU A 249 -25.74 -27.87 3.21
CA GLU A 249 -26.01 -26.45 3.49
C GLU A 249 -25.32 -26.05 4.79
N VAL A 250 -24.18 -25.39 4.70
CA VAL A 250 -23.58 -24.73 5.85
C VAL A 250 -24.39 -23.48 6.11
N VAL A 251 -25.41 -23.65 6.94
CA VAL A 251 -26.18 -22.54 7.47
C VAL A 251 -25.21 -21.67 8.27
N GLY A 252 -25.00 -20.44 7.84
CA GLY A 252 -24.21 -19.47 8.63
C GLY A 252 -24.82 -19.32 10.04
N THR A 253 -24.01 -18.89 10.99
CA THR A 253 -24.43 -18.70 12.41
C THR A 253 -25.71 -17.88 12.59
N ASN A 254 -26.18 -17.20 11.54
CA ASN A 254 -27.38 -16.37 11.54
C ASN A 254 -28.54 -16.96 10.67
N GLY A 255 -28.49 -18.25 10.32
CA GLY A 255 -29.53 -18.88 9.49
C GLY A 255 -29.49 -18.51 8.00
N MET A 256 -28.44 -17.86 7.52
CA MET A 256 -28.28 -17.50 6.11
C MET A 256 -27.79 -18.70 5.28
N THR A 257 -28.31 -18.84 4.07
CA THR A 257 -27.79 -19.79 3.09
C THR A 257 -26.44 -19.34 2.51
N GLN A 258 -25.64 -20.26 1.96
CA GLN A 258 -24.39 -19.93 1.27
C GLN A 258 -24.61 -18.89 0.16
N GLN A 259 -25.68 -19.00 -0.59
CA GLN A 259 -26.05 -18.07 -1.65
C GLN A 259 -26.30 -16.66 -1.13
N GLN A 260 -27.00 -16.53 0.01
CA GLN A 260 -27.23 -15.22 0.65
C GLN A 260 -25.93 -14.60 1.14
N VAL A 261 -25.04 -15.38 1.76
CA VAL A 261 -23.72 -14.93 2.21
C VAL A 261 -22.86 -14.52 1.02
N ALA A 262 -22.85 -15.31 -0.07
CA ALA A 262 -22.13 -14.98 -1.30
C ALA A 262 -22.59 -13.64 -1.88
N GLY A 263 -23.91 -13.35 -1.91
CA GLY A 263 -24.46 -12.07 -2.36
C GLY A 263 -24.01 -10.88 -1.52
N LEU A 264 -23.91 -11.06 -0.19
CA LEU A 264 -23.44 -10.00 0.71
C LEU A 264 -21.97 -9.68 0.55
N VAL A 265 -21.13 -10.66 0.18
CA VAL A 265 -19.67 -10.52 0.16
C VAL A 265 -19.13 -10.14 -1.21
N TYR A 266 -19.82 -10.52 -2.30
CA TYR A 266 -19.31 -10.42 -3.67
C TYR A 266 -18.81 -9.03 -4.06
N ASP A 267 -19.60 -7.98 -3.79
CA ASP A 267 -19.27 -6.59 -4.13
C ASP A 267 -18.12 -6.03 -3.27
N HIS A 268 -17.80 -6.68 -2.15
CA HIS A 268 -16.75 -6.31 -1.23
C HIS A 268 -15.45 -7.10 -1.45
N LEU A 269 -15.46 -8.04 -2.40
CA LEU A 269 -14.25 -8.75 -2.81
C LEU A 269 -13.43 -7.86 -3.73
N VAL A 270 -12.45 -7.21 -3.14
CA VAL A 270 -11.46 -6.36 -3.82
C VAL A 270 -10.04 -6.90 -3.57
N ARG A 271 -9.07 -6.46 -4.35
CA ARG A 271 -7.66 -6.85 -4.21
C ARG A 271 -7.16 -6.76 -2.76
N LYS A 272 -7.53 -5.70 -2.04
CA LYS A 272 -7.14 -5.45 -0.65
C LYS A 272 -7.65 -6.53 0.30
N THR A 273 -8.84 -7.06 0.05
CA THR A 273 -9.48 -8.09 0.89
C THR A 273 -8.64 -9.37 0.98
N ILE A 274 -8.03 -9.78 -0.13
CA ILE A 274 -7.30 -11.06 -0.22
C ILE A 274 -5.79 -10.92 -0.15
N LYS A 275 -5.23 -9.72 -0.43
CA LYS A 275 -3.78 -9.48 -0.54
C LYS A 275 -3.02 -10.03 0.66
N GLN A 276 -3.45 -9.71 1.88
CA GLN A 276 -2.78 -10.13 3.11
C GLN A 276 -2.74 -11.65 3.25
N THR A 277 -3.85 -12.32 2.98
CA THR A 277 -3.97 -13.77 3.10
C THR A 277 -3.08 -14.48 2.06
N VAL A 278 -3.08 -14.02 0.81
CA VAL A 278 -2.19 -14.57 -0.23
C VAL A 278 -0.72 -14.37 0.14
N MET A 279 -0.33 -13.19 0.64
CA MET A 279 1.03 -12.93 1.10
C MET A 279 1.47 -13.87 2.23
N THR A 280 0.58 -14.15 3.18
CA THR A 280 0.92 -14.94 4.36
C THR A 280 0.80 -16.44 4.14
N THR A 281 0.26 -16.90 3.02
CA THR A 281 0.17 -18.32 2.67
C THR A 281 1.56 -18.98 2.63
N VAL A 282 2.56 -18.29 2.09
CA VAL A 282 3.95 -18.78 2.04
C VAL A 282 4.62 -18.86 3.41
N TYR A 283 4.04 -18.23 4.41
CA TYR A 283 4.51 -18.27 5.79
C TYR A 283 3.70 -19.23 6.67
N GLY A 284 2.84 -20.06 6.07
CA GLY A 284 2.05 -21.06 6.77
C GLY A 284 0.86 -20.48 7.55
N VAL A 285 0.18 -19.48 7.02
CA VAL A 285 -1.06 -18.98 7.63
C VAL A 285 -2.07 -20.10 7.80
N THR A 286 -2.63 -20.24 9.01
CA THR A 286 -3.68 -21.22 9.28
C THR A 286 -5.01 -20.77 8.68
N PHE A 287 -5.94 -21.72 8.45
CA PHE A 287 -7.30 -21.40 7.99
C PHE A 287 -7.99 -20.37 8.91
N VAL A 288 -7.84 -20.51 10.23
CA VAL A 288 -8.41 -19.57 11.21
C VAL A 288 -7.77 -18.19 11.05
N GLY A 289 -6.45 -18.12 10.88
CA GLY A 289 -5.72 -16.87 10.64
C GLY A 289 -6.15 -16.19 9.34
N ALA A 290 -6.27 -16.97 8.26
CA ALA A 290 -6.75 -16.48 6.96
C ALA A 290 -8.17 -15.89 7.05
N LYS A 291 -9.09 -16.61 7.71
CA LYS A 291 -10.46 -16.14 7.98
C LYS A 291 -10.46 -14.81 8.75
N GLN A 292 -9.64 -14.69 9.79
CA GLN A 292 -9.54 -13.47 10.59
C GLN A 292 -8.98 -12.30 9.79
N GLN A 293 -8.00 -12.52 8.92
CA GLN A 293 -7.44 -11.49 8.05
C GLN A 293 -8.50 -10.97 7.07
N ILE A 294 -9.23 -11.87 6.39
CA ILE A 294 -10.31 -11.50 5.46
C ILE A 294 -11.41 -10.73 6.19
N TYR A 295 -11.85 -11.24 7.34
CA TYR A 295 -12.85 -10.57 8.17
C TYR A 295 -12.42 -9.14 8.57
N SER A 296 -11.18 -8.98 8.99
CA SER A 296 -10.62 -7.66 9.35
C SER A 296 -10.66 -6.70 8.17
N GLN A 297 -10.26 -7.14 6.97
CA GLN A 297 -10.28 -6.31 5.76
C GLN A 297 -11.72 -5.94 5.33
N LEU A 298 -12.64 -6.89 5.33
CA LEU A 298 -14.05 -6.62 5.04
C LEU A 298 -14.64 -5.61 6.02
N ARG A 299 -14.31 -5.72 7.30
CA ARG A 299 -14.75 -4.78 8.34
C ARG A 299 -14.21 -3.35 8.14
N HIS A 300 -13.06 -3.19 7.52
CA HIS A 300 -12.49 -1.88 7.21
C HIS A 300 -13.08 -1.26 5.93
N LEU A 301 -13.44 -2.09 4.96
CA LEU A 301 -13.98 -1.63 3.67
C LEU A 301 -15.47 -1.30 3.74
N THR A 302 -16.18 -1.93 4.65
CA THR A 302 -17.61 -1.75 4.79
C THR A 302 -17.92 -1.16 6.15
N ASP A 303 -18.77 -0.16 6.17
CA ASP A 303 -19.46 0.28 7.39
C ASP A 303 -20.51 -0.80 7.78
N TRP A 304 -20.04 -2.04 7.98
CA TRP A 304 -20.88 -3.20 8.38
C TRP A 304 -21.69 -2.96 9.65
N ARG A 305 -21.53 -1.79 10.27
CA ARG A 305 -22.25 -1.40 11.48
C ARG A 305 -23.52 -0.63 11.20
N ARG A 306 -23.90 -0.42 9.92
CA ARG A 306 -25.11 0.32 9.54
C ARG A 306 -26.22 -0.55 8.94
N ARG A 307 -26.03 -1.88 8.88
CA ARG A 307 -27.09 -2.81 8.45
C ARG A 307 -27.38 -3.87 9.49
#